data_daf19ee46b56bf6eeef5ee7c2aa9fefd
#
_entry.id   daf19ee46b56bf6eeef5ee7c2aa9fefd
#
_cell.length_a   1.000
_cell.length_b   1.000
_cell.length_c   1.000
_cell.angle_alpha   90.00
_cell.angle_beta   90.00
_cell.angle_gamma   90.00
#
_symmetry.space_group_name_H-M   'P 1'
#
loop_
_entity.id
_entity.type
_entity.pdbx_description
1 polymer ?
#
loop_
_entity_poly.entity_id
_entity_poly.type
_entity_poly.pdbx_seq_one_letter_code
_entity_poly.pdbx_strand_id
1 'polypeptide(L)'
;MRILVTILTLITLASFVQGSGAHPKATDRAQRWQLRLDTGDLRFYRDSDSGEGYWILIYEVTNETKSDRQWIPSFELVTDRGEIISDSDNVPRGVQLAVLAIFDDPLMLSQSDASGPILQGEENAIKSIVIWKAGREDVREVQIFAGGVSGDTADVVHPITGEKHTLRRVLQLSWFVNGSVDQIALTPLPKRAVTGGTSTLRLSTDVEDGIGGNDVQRKWIFR
;
A
#
# COMPACT_ATOMS: atom_id res chain seq x y z
N MET A 1 57.83 -56.47 -11.87
CA MET A 1 56.40 -56.50 -12.17
C MET A 1 55.74 -55.49 -11.34
N ARG A 2 55.44 -54.26 -11.94
CA ARG A 2 54.93 -53.09 -11.26
C ARG A 2 53.40 -53.07 -11.36
N ILE A 3 52.73 -53.20 -10.27
CA ILE A 3 51.28 -53.12 -10.18
C ILE A 3 50.95 -51.64 -10.02
N LEU A 4 50.41 -51.07 -11.06
CA LEU A 4 49.90 -49.68 -11.07
C LEU A 4 48.49 -49.71 -10.48
N VAL A 5 48.36 -49.26 -9.25
CA VAL A 5 47.04 -49.08 -8.62
C VAL A 5 46.52 -47.70 -9.05
N THR A 6 45.61 -47.70 -10.03
CA THR A 6 44.89 -46.51 -10.45
C THR A 6 43.75 -46.27 -9.49
N ILE A 7 43.94 -45.35 -8.56
CA ILE A 7 42.86 -44.87 -7.69
C ILE A 7 42.00 -43.92 -8.54
N LEU A 8 40.87 -44.42 -9.00
CA LEU A 8 39.83 -43.62 -9.63
C LEU A 8 39.06 -42.84 -8.54
N THR A 9 39.50 -41.63 -8.30
CA THR A 9 38.79 -40.70 -7.42
C THR A 9 37.50 -40.27 -8.13
N LEU A 10 36.43 -40.95 -7.78
CA LEU A 10 35.06 -40.54 -8.17
C LEU A 10 34.73 -39.26 -7.41
N ILE A 11 35.02 -38.10 -8.02
CA ILE A 11 34.54 -36.81 -7.52
C ILE A 11 33.04 -36.79 -7.83
N THR A 12 32.22 -37.21 -6.88
CA THR A 12 30.81 -36.91 -6.88
C THR A 12 30.65 -35.41 -6.68
N LEU A 13 30.42 -34.69 -7.80
CA LEU A 13 29.98 -33.35 -7.81
C LEU A 13 28.56 -33.35 -7.18
N ALA A 14 28.49 -33.24 -5.86
CA ALA A 14 27.26 -32.96 -5.17
C ALA A 14 26.88 -31.54 -5.62
N SER A 15 26.06 -31.46 -6.67
CA SER A 15 25.33 -30.26 -7.02
C SER A 15 24.44 -29.93 -5.82
N PHE A 16 24.95 -29.09 -4.94
CA PHE A 16 24.12 -28.41 -3.97
C PHE A 16 23.14 -27.58 -4.79
N VAL A 17 21.99 -28.15 -5.10
CA VAL A 17 20.80 -27.38 -5.43
C VAL A 17 20.52 -26.56 -4.17
N GLN A 18 21.11 -25.38 -4.11
CA GLN A 18 20.67 -24.37 -3.18
C GLN A 18 19.23 -24.05 -3.61
N GLY A 19 18.30 -24.80 -3.07
CA GLY A 19 16.92 -24.40 -3.00
C GLY A 19 16.87 -23.16 -2.13
N SER A 20 17.31 -22.02 -2.69
CA SER A 20 17.03 -20.74 -2.11
C SER A 20 15.51 -20.58 -2.19
N GLY A 21 14.84 -20.88 -1.09
CA GLY A 21 13.48 -20.44 -0.83
C GLY A 21 13.46 -18.91 -0.73
N ALA A 22 14.20 -18.25 -1.65
CA ALA A 22 14.28 -16.83 -1.74
C ALA A 22 12.94 -16.33 -2.23
N HIS A 23 12.28 -15.56 -1.37
CA HIS A 23 11.10 -14.81 -1.74
C HIS A 23 11.40 -14.04 -3.05
N PRO A 24 10.56 -14.14 -4.10
CA PRO A 24 10.85 -13.51 -5.37
C PRO A 24 10.96 -11.98 -5.16
N LYS A 25 12.04 -11.40 -5.71
CA LYS A 25 12.24 -9.95 -5.64
C LYS A 25 11.39 -9.27 -6.70
N ALA A 26 10.57 -8.33 -6.29
CA ALA A 26 9.91 -7.43 -7.20
C ALA A 26 10.91 -6.36 -7.68
N THR A 27 10.83 -6.01 -8.96
CA THR A 27 11.56 -4.89 -9.56
C THR A 27 10.69 -3.63 -9.55
N ASP A 28 11.31 -2.46 -9.65
CA ASP A 28 10.54 -1.19 -9.71
C ASP A 28 9.69 -1.09 -10.97
N ARG A 29 10.12 -1.72 -12.04
CA ARG A 29 9.36 -1.78 -13.31
C ARG A 29 8.56 -3.08 -13.40
N ALA A 30 7.25 -2.94 -13.66
CA ALA A 30 6.39 -4.08 -13.93
C ALA A 30 6.75 -4.76 -15.26
N GLN A 31 6.57 -6.08 -15.31
CA GLN A 31 6.74 -6.87 -16.54
C GLN A 31 5.48 -6.84 -17.41
N ARG A 32 4.29 -6.79 -16.79
CA ARG A 32 3.01 -6.76 -17.51
C ARG A 32 2.48 -5.33 -17.57
N TRP A 33 1.85 -4.86 -16.50
CA TRP A 33 1.28 -3.52 -16.41
C TRP A 33 1.32 -3.03 -14.97
N GLN A 34 1.31 -1.73 -14.82
CA GLN A 34 1.31 -1.06 -13.52
C GLN A 34 0.50 0.23 -13.65
N LEU A 35 -0.38 0.46 -12.69
CA LEU A 35 -1.01 1.74 -12.47
C LEU A 35 -0.07 2.64 -11.66
N ARG A 36 -0.14 3.94 -11.88
CA ARG A 36 0.49 4.90 -10.98
C ARG A 36 -0.40 5.08 -9.77
N LEU A 37 0.14 4.90 -8.58
CA LEU A 37 -0.52 5.15 -7.32
C LEU A 37 0.24 6.23 -6.57
N ASP A 38 -0.38 7.40 -6.44
CA ASP A 38 0.11 8.50 -5.63
C ASP A 38 -0.65 8.53 -4.31
N THR A 39 0.06 8.77 -3.21
CA THR A 39 -0.53 8.73 -1.87
C THR A 39 -0.17 10.00 -1.13
N GLY A 40 -1.12 10.52 -0.36
CA GLY A 40 -0.86 11.54 0.64
C GLY A 40 -0.22 10.97 1.90
N ASP A 41 -0.13 11.80 2.93
CA ASP A 41 0.34 11.39 4.24
C ASP A 41 -0.66 10.47 4.92
N LEU A 42 -0.14 9.54 5.71
CA LEU A 42 -0.97 8.77 6.63
C LEU A 42 -1.48 9.70 7.73
N ARG A 43 -2.79 9.70 7.94
CA ARG A 43 -3.46 10.54 8.94
C ARG A 43 -4.21 9.69 9.94
N PHE A 44 -4.54 10.29 11.06
CA PHE A 44 -5.34 9.66 12.11
C PHE A 44 -6.61 10.49 12.33
N TYR A 45 -7.75 9.83 12.42
CA TYR A 45 -9.04 10.45 12.73
C TYR A 45 -9.61 9.82 14.00
N ARG A 46 -10.06 10.68 14.91
CA ARG A 46 -10.80 10.25 16.09
C ARG A 46 -12.25 10.65 15.92
N ASP A 47 -13.12 9.66 15.94
CA ASP A 47 -14.54 9.89 15.88
C ASP A 47 -15.03 10.51 17.21
N SER A 48 -15.67 11.68 17.12
CA SER A 48 -16.11 12.43 18.31
C SER A 48 -17.23 11.74 19.08
N ASP A 49 -18.01 10.90 18.40
CA ASP A 49 -19.19 10.27 19.00
C ASP A 49 -18.83 9.00 19.76
N SER A 50 -17.95 8.19 19.18
CA SER A 50 -17.52 6.91 19.76
C SER A 50 -16.20 6.99 20.52
N GLY A 51 -15.37 8.00 20.22
CA GLY A 51 -13.99 8.09 20.70
C GLY A 51 -13.03 7.10 20.02
N GLU A 52 -13.49 6.33 19.05
CA GLU A 52 -12.67 5.36 18.32
C GLU A 52 -11.72 6.04 17.33
N GLY A 53 -10.54 5.45 17.15
CA GLY A 53 -9.52 5.92 16.25
C GLY A 53 -9.55 5.21 14.90
N TYR A 54 -9.16 5.94 13.85
CA TYR A 54 -9.11 5.43 12.48
C TYR A 54 -7.88 5.94 11.76
N TRP A 55 -7.17 5.03 11.08
CA TRP A 55 -6.13 5.38 10.12
C TRP A 55 -6.74 5.76 8.80
N ILE A 56 -6.19 6.77 8.16
CA ILE A 56 -6.71 7.31 6.91
C ILE A 56 -5.58 7.56 5.94
N LEU A 57 -5.75 7.06 4.71
CA LEU A 57 -4.85 7.35 3.60
C LEU A 57 -5.65 7.83 2.40
N ILE A 58 -5.30 9.00 1.89
CA ILE A 58 -5.78 9.48 0.59
C ILE A 58 -4.86 8.96 -0.49
N TYR A 59 -5.42 8.53 -1.59
CA TYR A 59 -4.66 8.11 -2.76
C TYR A 59 -5.31 8.59 -4.05
N GLU A 60 -4.49 8.66 -5.08
CA GLU A 60 -4.91 8.85 -6.45
C GLU A 60 -4.32 7.76 -7.31
N VAL A 61 -5.13 7.12 -8.13
CA VAL A 61 -4.69 6.09 -9.07
C VAL A 61 -4.90 6.57 -10.49
N THR A 62 -3.85 6.46 -11.30
CA THR A 62 -3.86 6.85 -12.71
C THR A 62 -3.49 5.67 -13.59
N ASN A 63 -4.23 5.49 -14.67
CA ASN A 63 -3.93 4.46 -15.65
C ASN A 63 -3.07 5.03 -16.78
N GLU A 64 -1.78 4.85 -16.69
CA GLU A 64 -0.80 5.18 -17.73
C GLU A 64 -0.45 3.98 -18.62
N THR A 65 -1.19 2.88 -18.52
CA THR A 65 -1.01 1.71 -19.38
C THR A 65 -1.60 1.98 -20.77
N LYS A 66 -1.35 1.10 -21.73
CA LYS A 66 -1.84 1.29 -23.11
C LYS A 66 -3.27 0.76 -23.33
N SER A 67 -4.03 0.49 -22.27
CA SER A 67 -5.40 -0.03 -22.35
C SER A 67 -6.13 0.24 -21.05
N ASP A 68 -7.45 0.30 -21.14
CA ASP A 68 -8.30 0.41 -19.95
C ASP A 68 -8.08 -0.78 -19.02
N ARG A 69 -8.22 -0.56 -17.73
CA ARG A 69 -8.00 -1.56 -16.70
C ARG A 69 -9.19 -1.66 -15.77
N GLN A 70 -9.30 -2.78 -15.11
CA GLN A 70 -10.19 -2.92 -13.97
C GLN A 70 -9.39 -2.59 -12.71
N TRP A 71 -9.77 -1.52 -12.02
CA TRP A 71 -9.23 -1.16 -10.74
C TRP A 71 -10.04 -1.83 -9.63
N ILE A 72 -9.39 -2.69 -8.88
CA ILE A 72 -9.95 -3.34 -7.69
C ILE A 72 -8.95 -3.09 -6.57
N PRO A 73 -9.11 -1.99 -5.83
CA PRO A 73 -8.22 -1.67 -4.73
C PRO A 73 -8.29 -2.71 -3.63
N SER A 74 -7.14 -3.02 -3.07
CA SER A 74 -7.02 -3.86 -1.88
C SER A 74 -5.89 -3.27 -1.05
N PHE A 75 -6.22 -2.76 0.13
CA PHE A 75 -5.25 -2.16 1.03
C PHE A 75 -5.26 -2.89 2.35
N GLU A 76 -4.10 -3.35 2.76
CA GLU A 76 -3.92 -3.97 4.07
C GLU A 76 -2.96 -3.14 4.89
N LEU A 77 -3.35 -2.78 6.10
CA LEU A 77 -2.53 -2.04 7.06
C LEU A 77 -1.94 -3.02 8.08
N VAL A 78 -0.64 -2.91 8.29
CA VAL A 78 0.09 -3.71 9.28
C VAL A 78 0.85 -2.77 10.21
N THR A 79 0.77 -3.01 11.52
CA THR A 79 1.48 -2.23 12.53
C THR A 79 2.67 -2.99 13.10
N ASP A 80 3.62 -2.27 13.69
CA ASP A 80 4.73 -2.85 14.47
C ASP A 80 4.28 -3.62 15.71
N ARG A 81 2.99 -3.54 16.04
CA ARG A 81 2.34 -4.30 17.12
C ARG A 81 1.74 -5.62 16.64
N GLY A 82 1.92 -5.96 15.36
CA GLY A 82 1.44 -7.22 14.77
C GLY A 82 -0.04 -7.21 14.40
N GLU A 83 -0.68 -6.04 14.36
CA GLU A 83 -2.04 -5.93 13.84
C GLU A 83 -2.01 -5.98 12.31
N ILE A 84 -2.96 -6.71 11.73
CA ILE A 84 -3.20 -6.80 10.29
C ILE A 84 -4.67 -6.42 10.09
N ILE A 85 -4.90 -5.31 9.42
CA ILE A 85 -6.24 -4.73 9.27
C ILE A 85 -6.53 -4.58 7.77
N SER A 86 -7.55 -5.27 7.30
CA SER A 86 -8.03 -5.11 5.93
C SER A 86 -8.78 -3.79 5.78
N ASP A 87 -8.74 -3.25 4.58
CA ASP A 87 -9.45 -2.03 4.24
C ASP A 87 -10.97 -2.18 4.42
N SER A 88 -11.59 -1.11 4.87
CA SER A 88 -13.05 -0.99 5.05
C SER A 88 -13.68 -1.97 6.06
N ASP A 89 -12.91 -2.87 6.64
CA ASP A 89 -13.40 -3.77 7.67
C ASP A 89 -13.81 -2.98 8.93
N ASN A 90 -15.04 -3.16 9.33
CA ASN A 90 -15.59 -2.57 10.55
C ASN A 90 -15.55 -1.02 10.63
N VAL A 91 -15.56 -0.33 9.48
CA VAL A 91 -15.66 1.13 9.44
C VAL A 91 -17.11 1.54 9.28
N PRO A 92 -17.72 2.19 10.29
CA PRO A 92 -19.09 2.65 10.21
C PRO A 92 -19.28 3.66 9.06
N ARG A 93 -20.41 3.59 8.36
CA ARG A 93 -20.72 4.53 7.28
C ARG A 93 -20.70 5.99 7.74
N GLY A 94 -21.12 6.26 8.98
CA GLY A 94 -21.06 7.60 9.58
C GLY A 94 -19.65 8.16 9.62
N VAL A 95 -18.66 7.33 10.00
CA VAL A 95 -17.24 7.69 10.01
C VAL A 95 -16.74 7.97 8.59
N GLN A 96 -17.11 7.11 7.61
CA GLN A 96 -16.70 7.34 6.21
C GLN A 96 -17.21 8.69 5.69
N LEU A 97 -18.47 9.02 5.95
CA LEU A 97 -19.07 10.29 5.54
C LEU A 97 -18.45 11.48 6.28
N ALA A 98 -18.18 11.35 7.58
CA ALA A 98 -17.55 12.40 8.37
C ALA A 98 -16.14 12.69 7.85
N VAL A 99 -15.36 11.66 7.55
CA VAL A 99 -14.00 11.80 7.02
C VAL A 99 -14.03 12.42 5.62
N LEU A 100 -14.89 11.96 4.71
CA LEU A 100 -15.04 12.57 3.37
C LEU A 100 -15.42 14.05 3.47
N ALA A 101 -16.30 14.42 4.41
CA ALA A 101 -16.70 15.80 4.61
C ALA A 101 -15.56 16.72 5.10
N ILE A 102 -14.53 16.16 5.77
CA ILE A 102 -13.36 16.96 6.20
C ILE A 102 -12.58 17.46 5.00
N PHE A 103 -12.48 16.65 3.94
CA PHE A 103 -11.68 17.01 2.76
C PHE A 103 -12.42 17.96 1.82
N ASP A 104 -13.76 18.05 1.91
CA ASP A 104 -14.60 18.96 1.09
C ASP A 104 -14.25 18.91 -0.41
N ASP A 105 -13.91 17.72 -0.90
CA ASP A 105 -13.54 17.46 -2.29
C ASP A 105 -14.63 16.63 -2.97
N PRO A 106 -15.44 17.23 -3.88
CA PRO A 106 -16.54 16.52 -4.52
C PRO A 106 -16.10 15.38 -5.45
N LEU A 107 -14.82 15.33 -5.82
CA LEU A 107 -14.24 14.31 -6.66
C LEU A 107 -13.65 13.14 -5.86
N MET A 108 -13.60 13.27 -4.53
CA MET A 108 -13.08 12.21 -3.67
C MET A 108 -14.14 11.13 -3.46
N LEU A 109 -13.80 9.93 -3.86
CA LEU A 109 -14.67 8.77 -3.77
C LEU A 109 -14.40 7.98 -2.48
N SER A 110 -15.42 7.26 -2.01
CA SER A 110 -15.18 6.17 -1.06
C SER A 110 -14.42 5.04 -1.77
N GLN A 111 -13.79 4.16 -1.03
CA GLN A 111 -13.06 3.04 -1.63
C GLN A 111 -13.96 2.12 -2.45
N SER A 112 -15.19 1.87 -1.99
CA SER A 112 -16.16 1.07 -2.73
C SER A 112 -16.55 1.71 -4.07
N ASP A 113 -16.71 3.04 -4.08
CA ASP A 113 -17.09 3.78 -5.28
C ASP A 113 -15.92 3.96 -6.26
N ALA A 114 -14.70 3.89 -5.75
CA ALA A 114 -13.48 3.95 -6.56
C ALA A 114 -13.19 2.65 -7.31
N SER A 115 -13.84 1.54 -6.95
CA SER A 115 -13.64 0.25 -7.58
C SER A 115 -14.40 0.17 -8.91
N GLY A 116 -13.72 -0.18 -9.98
CA GLY A 116 -14.35 -0.26 -11.30
C GLY A 116 -13.36 -0.11 -12.46
N PRO A 117 -13.88 0.16 -13.67
CA PRO A 117 -13.03 0.43 -14.82
C PRO A 117 -12.29 1.77 -14.65
N ILE A 118 -10.99 1.76 -14.91
CA ILE A 118 -10.17 2.96 -14.97
C ILE A 118 -9.69 3.17 -16.40
N LEU A 119 -10.13 4.26 -17.01
CA LEU A 119 -9.73 4.66 -18.35
C LEU A 119 -8.30 5.20 -18.34
N GLN A 120 -7.68 5.23 -19.51
CA GLN A 120 -6.33 5.77 -19.66
C GLN A 120 -6.33 7.30 -19.53
N GLY A 121 -5.21 7.83 -19.04
CA GLY A 121 -4.94 9.26 -18.98
C GLY A 121 -5.10 9.85 -17.58
N GLU A 122 -4.40 10.93 -17.36
CA GLU A 122 -4.43 11.66 -16.08
C GLU A 122 -5.80 12.28 -15.81
N GLU A 123 -6.52 12.65 -16.87
CA GLU A 123 -7.88 13.20 -16.79
C GLU A 123 -8.91 12.19 -16.24
N ASN A 124 -8.56 10.90 -16.25
CA ASN A 124 -9.39 9.81 -15.73
C ASN A 124 -8.86 9.26 -14.41
N ALA A 125 -7.95 9.98 -13.76
CA ALA A 125 -7.44 9.58 -12.45
C ALA A 125 -8.58 9.50 -11.42
N ILE A 126 -8.52 8.47 -10.57
CA ILE A 126 -9.49 8.23 -9.51
C ILE A 126 -8.86 8.63 -8.19
N LYS A 127 -9.45 9.63 -7.54
CA LYS A 127 -9.06 10.06 -6.20
C LYS A 127 -9.97 9.44 -5.16
N SER A 128 -9.39 8.82 -4.16
CA SER A 128 -10.16 8.08 -3.17
C SER A 128 -9.47 8.06 -1.81
N ILE A 129 -10.18 7.51 -0.84
CA ILE A 129 -9.75 7.41 0.54
C ILE A 129 -9.93 5.96 1.02
N VAL A 130 -8.97 5.48 1.77
CA VAL A 130 -9.08 4.23 2.50
C VAL A 130 -9.00 4.49 3.99
N ILE A 131 -9.82 3.78 4.76
CA ILE A 131 -9.98 3.97 6.20
C ILE A 131 -9.85 2.60 6.87
N TRP A 132 -9.08 2.55 7.96
CA TRP A 132 -8.95 1.36 8.81
C TRP A 132 -9.27 1.72 10.25
N LYS A 133 -10.05 0.90 10.93
CA LYS A 133 -10.28 1.05 12.35
C LYS A 133 -8.98 0.72 13.10
N ALA A 134 -8.50 1.64 13.90
CA ALA A 134 -7.31 1.42 14.72
C ALA A 134 -7.67 0.52 15.92
N GLY A 135 -6.94 -0.58 16.09
CA GLY A 135 -7.03 -1.39 17.29
C GLY A 135 -6.15 -0.83 18.41
N ARG A 136 -4.97 -0.30 18.02
CA ARG A 136 -4.01 0.29 18.95
C ARG A 136 -3.52 1.63 18.43
N GLU A 137 -3.15 2.50 19.33
CA GLU A 137 -2.62 3.84 19.03
C GLU A 137 -1.14 4.00 19.43
N ASP A 138 -0.59 3.05 20.19
CA ASP A 138 0.80 3.04 20.64
C ASP A 138 1.75 2.42 19.59
N VAL A 139 1.53 2.73 18.32
CA VAL A 139 2.31 2.24 17.17
C VAL A 139 3.41 3.21 16.79
N ARG A 140 4.53 2.68 16.29
CA ARG A 140 5.68 3.47 15.82
C ARG A 140 5.91 3.33 14.32
N GLU A 141 5.47 2.22 13.75
CA GLU A 141 5.59 1.95 12.33
C GLU A 141 4.27 1.40 11.80
N VAL A 142 3.85 1.95 10.68
CA VAL A 142 2.69 1.48 9.93
C VAL A 142 3.14 1.14 8.52
N GLN A 143 2.81 -0.05 8.07
CA GLN A 143 3.04 -0.51 6.71
C GLN A 143 1.70 -0.73 6.03
N ILE A 144 1.56 -0.22 4.81
CA ILE A 144 0.36 -0.42 3.99
C ILE A 144 0.77 -1.16 2.72
N PHE A 145 0.03 -2.22 2.41
CA PHE A 145 0.23 -3.03 1.21
C PHE A 145 -0.91 -2.74 0.25
N ALA A 146 -0.61 -2.02 -0.83
CA ALA A 146 -1.56 -1.67 -1.86
C ALA A 146 -1.54 -2.72 -2.99
N GLY A 147 -2.61 -3.49 -3.09
CA GLY A 147 -2.88 -4.47 -4.14
C GLY A 147 -3.71 -3.88 -5.29
N GLY A 148 -3.81 -4.63 -6.38
CA GLY A 148 -4.55 -4.19 -7.58
C GLY A 148 -3.80 -3.21 -8.49
N VAL A 149 -2.66 -2.69 -8.07
CA VAL A 149 -1.85 -1.69 -8.81
C VAL A 149 -0.91 -2.29 -9.86
N SER A 150 -0.81 -3.62 -9.93
CA SER A 150 0.05 -4.30 -10.90
C SER A 150 -0.53 -5.63 -11.33
N GLY A 151 -0.30 -5.99 -12.58
CA GLY A 151 -0.65 -7.29 -13.15
C GLY A 151 0.41 -8.38 -12.97
N ASP A 152 1.52 -8.06 -12.33
CA ASP A 152 2.62 -9.01 -12.16
C ASP A 152 2.32 -10.02 -11.06
N THR A 153 2.71 -11.26 -11.32
CA THR A 153 2.61 -12.36 -10.37
C THR A 153 3.91 -13.14 -10.33
N ALA A 154 4.16 -13.85 -9.23
CA ALA A 154 5.27 -14.77 -9.10
C ALA A 154 4.78 -16.06 -8.44
N ASP A 155 5.15 -17.20 -9.02
CA ASP A 155 4.84 -18.49 -8.43
C ASP A 155 5.96 -18.91 -7.48
N VAL A 156 5.56 -19.37 -6.30
CA VAL A 156 6.45 -19.93 -5.30
C VAL A 156 5.97 -21.32 -4.90
N VAL A 157 6.91 -22.17 -4.54
CA VAL A 157 6.61 -23.50 -4.04
C VAL A 157 6.93 -23.56 -2.56
N HIS A 158 5.96 -23.97 -1.75
CA HIS A 158 6.17 -24.13 -0.33
C HIS A 158 7.24 -25.21 -0.09
N PRO A 159 8.33 -24.92 0.64
CA PRO A 159 9.51 -25.78 0.70
C PRO A 159 9.26 -27.13 1.39
N ILE A 160 8.22 -27.22 2.22
CA ILE A 160 7.89 -28.44 2.98
C ILE A 160 6.77 -29.21 2.30
N THR A 161 5.69 -28.52 1.91
CA THR A 161 4.49 -29.19 1.36
C THR A 161 4.54 -29.40 -0.15
N GLY A 162 5.42 -28.68 -0.87
CA GLY A 162 5.47 -28.67 -2.33
C GLY A 162 4.29 -27.96 -2.99
N GLU A 163 3.42 -27.32 -2.23
CA GLU A 163 2.26 -26.61 -2.72
C GLU A 163 2.70 -25.32 -3.47
N LYS A 164 2.07 -25.07 -4.60
CA LYS A 164 2.32 -23.85 -5.40
C LYS A 164 1.38 -22.75 -4.95
N HIS A 165 1.96 -21.57 -4.70
CA HIS A 165 1.25 -20.34 -4.40
C HIS A 165 1.60 -19.27 -5.41
N THR A 166 0.60 -18.55 -5.89
CA THR A 166 0.79 -17.40 -6.78
C THR A 166 0.73 -16.12 -5.95
N LEU A 167 1.86 -15.47 -5.83
CA LEU A 167 1.98 -14.17 -5.17
C LEU A 167 1.67 -13.06 -6.17
N ARG A 168 1.08 -11.97 -5.68
CA ARG A 168 0.80 -10.76 -6.45
C ARG A 168 1.82 -9.68 -6.13
N ARG A 169 2.20 -8.89 -7.13
CA ARG A 169 3.06 -7.73 -6.94
C ARG A 169 2.22 -6.61 -6.33
N VAL A 170 2.61 -6.15 -5.14
CA VAL A 170 1.96 -5.09 -4.38
C VAL A 170 2.94 -3.99 -4.06
N LEU A 171 2.44 -2.78 -3.86
CA LEU A 171 3.24 -1.66 -3.39
C LEU A 171 3.16 -1.61 -1.86
N GLN A 172 4.30 -1.77 -1.21
CA GLN A 172 4.47 -1.55 0.22
C GLN A 172 4.84 -0.09 0.46
N LEU A 173 4.12 0.54 1.35
CA LEU A 173 4.32 1.90 1.83
C LEU A 173 4.58 1.83 3.33
N SER A 174 5.59 2.53 3.83
CA SER A 174 5.93 2.51 5.26
C SER A 174 6.04 3.93 5.79
N TRP A 175 5.44 4.16 6.96
CA TRP A 175 5.50 5.40 7.71
C TRP A 175 6.03 5.15 9.11
N PHE A 176 6.81 6.10 9.61
CA PHE A 176 7.17 6.15 11.02
C PHE A 176 6.29 7.17 11.74
N VAL A 177 5.63 6.71 12.80
CA VAL A 177 4.82 7.57 13.67
C VAL A 177 5.72 8.11 14.77
N ASN A 178 6.17 9.34 14.60
CA ASN A 178 7.01 10.02 15.59
C ASN A 178 6.12 10.72 16.63
N GLY A 179 6.05 10.13 17.83
CA GLY A 179 5.26 10.69 18.93
C GLY A 179 3.85 10.10 19.04
N SER A 180 2.85 10.93 19.34
CA SER A 180 1.45 10.50 19.45
C SER A 180 0.74 10.55 18.11
N VAL A 181 -0.21 9.64 17.89
CA VAL A 181 -1.11 9.67 16.74
C VAL A 181 -1.88 10.99 16.61
N ASP A 182 -2.07 11.70 17.72
CA ASP A 182 -2.71 13.03 17.72
C ASP A 182 -1.91 14.08 16.95
N GLN A 183 -0.61 13.91 16.74
CA GLN A 183 0.24 14.81 15.95
C GLN A 183 -0.03 14.71 14.45
N ILE A 184 -0.58 13.60 14.00
CA ILE A 184 -1.00 13.35 12.63
C ILE A 184 -2.53 13.37 12.47
N ALA A 185 -3.22 13.89 13.50
CA ALA A 185 -4.68 13.93 13.51
C ALA A 185 -5.24 14.82 12.40
N LEU A 186 -6.26 14.31 11.73
CA LEU A 186 -7.11 15.10 10.87
C LEU A 186 -7.93 16.06 11.74
N THR A 187 -7.66 17.35 11.58
CA THR A 187 -8.49 18.37 12.20
C THR A 187 -9.55 18.79 11.20
N PRO A 188 -10.85 18.79 11.55
CA PRO A 188 -11.87 19.38 10.70
C PRO A 188 -11.48 20.80 10.36
N LEU A 189 -11.49 21.16 9.07
CA LEU A 189 -11.29 22.54 8.68
C LEU A 189 -12.36 23.39 9.36
N PRO A 190 -12.00 24.50 10.02
CA PRO A 190 -13.02 25.43 10.55
C PRO A 190 -13.91 25.81 9.37
N LYS A 191 -15.24 25.73 9.57
CA LYS A 191 -16.23 26.14 8.54
C LYS A 191 -15.89 27.55 8.09
N ARG A 192 -15.09 27.64 7.02
CA ARG A 192 -14.72 28.92 6.42
C ARG A 192 -15.95 29.40 5.68
N ALA A 193 -16.42 30.59 6.04
CA ALA A 193 -17.42 31.29 5.25
C ALA A 193 -16.99 31.27 3.79
N VAL A 194 -17.88 30.79 2.93
CA VAL A 194 -17.66 30.62 1.49
C VAL A 194 -17.32 31.98 0.90
N THR A 195 -16.05 32.24 0.73
CA THR A 195 -15.57 33.29 -0.19
C THR A 195 -14.74 32.50 -1.22
N GLY A 196 -15.25 32.51 -2.45
CA GLY A 196 -14.79 31.66 -3.55
C GLY A 196 -13.27 31.62 -3.70
N GLY A 197 -12.74 30.46 -3.62
CA GLY A 197 -11.37 30.15 -3.89
C GLY A 197 -11.23 28.64 -4.01
N THR A 198 -10.94 28.17 -5.22
CA THR A 198 -10.64 26.80 -5.55
C THR A 198 -9.45 26.33 -4.71
N SER A 199 -9.71 25.58 -3.66
CA SER A 199 -8.65 24.91 -2.90
C SER A 199 -8.30 23.62 -3.61
N THR A 200 -7.33 23.70 -4.51
CA THR A 200 -6.69 22.51 -5.07
C THR A 200 -5.78 21.96 -3.98
N LEU A 201 -6.20 20.88 -3.30
CA LEU A 201 -5.26 20.04 -2.55
C LEU A 201 -4.31 19.42 -3.58
N ARG A 202 -3.16 20.05 -3.75
CA ARG A 202 -2.07 19.39 -4.45
C ARG A 202 -1.62 18.25 -3.55
N LEU A 203 -1.70 17.03 -4.04
CA LEU A 203 -0.87 15.93 -3.55
C LEU A 203 0.58 16.43 -3.70
N SER A 204 1.17 16.85 -2.59
CA SER A 204 2.54 17.34 -2.61
C SER A 204 3.44 16.16 -2.91
N THR A 205 3.89 16.06 -4.15
CA THR A 205 5.03 15.23 -4.55
C THR A 205 6.34 16.00 -4.39
N ASP A 206 6.26 17.29 -3.99
CA ASP A 206 7.42 18.14 -3.83
C ASP A 206 7.89 18.08 -2.37
N VAL A 207 9.03 17.43 -2.20
CA VAL A 207 9.88 17.52 -1.02
C VAL A 207 10.51 18.90 -1.03
N GLU A 208 9.82 19.91 -0.50
CA GLU A 208 10.48 21.10 0.02
C GLU A 208 9.58 21.82 1.04
N ASP A 209 10.19 22.01 2.22
CA ASP A 209 9.81 22.84 3.34
C ASP A 209 8.78 22.31 4.37
N GLY A 210 9.38 21.58 5.33
CA GLY A 210 9.29 21.87 6.77
C GLY A 210 7.93 21.75 7.44
N ILE A 211 7.76 20.69 8.05
CA ILE A 211 7.31 20.31 9.40
C ILE A 211 6.77 18.88 9.32
N GLY A 212 7.60 17.91 9.63
CA GLY A 212 7.16 16.55 9.94
C GLY A 212 6.65 15.71 8.75
N GLY A 213 7.23 15.89 7.57
CA GLY A 213 7.04 14.96 6.46
C GLY A 213 7.58 13.59 6.88
N ASN A 214 6.68 12.67 7.22
CA ASN A 214 7.07 11.28 7.36
C ASN A 214 7.48 10.80 5.97
N ASP A 215 8.79 10.61 5.75
CA ASP A 215 9.31 10.04 4.51
C ASP A 215 8.65 8.70 4.27
N VAL A 216 7.75 8.66 3.30
CA VAL A 216 7.10 7.42 2.89
C VAL A 216 8.10 6.57 2.15
N GLN A 217 8.52 5.47 2.76
CA GLN A 217 9.34 4.49 2.07
C GLN A 217 8.45 3.65 1.15
N ARG A 218 8.77 3.60 -0.12
CA ARG A 218 8.02 2.87 -1.16
C ARG A 218 8.85 1.69 -1.65
N LYS A 219 8.25 0.52 -1.70
CA LYS A 219 8.92 -0.69 -2.15
C LYS A 219 7.93 -1.63 -2.83
N TRP A 220 8.32 -2.22 -3.95
CA TRP A 220 7.56 -3.30 -4.57
C TRP A 220 7.94 -4.65 -3.98
N ILE A 221 6.93 -5.45 -3.68
CA ILE A 221 7.13 -6.80 -3.18
C ILE A 221 6.14 -7.76 -3.84
N PHE A 222 6.41 -9.06 -3.76
CA PHE A 222 5.44 -10.10 -4.06
C PHE A 222 4.84 -10.65 -2.76
N ARG A 223 3.53 -10.68 -2.67
CA ARG A 223 2.79 -11.13 -1.49
C ARG A 223 1.54 -11.95 -1.85
#